data_f5dc4ad63ca5fa759d56af8d55a7b66c
#
_entry.id   f5dc4ad63ca5fa759d56af8d55a7b66c
#
_cell.length_a   1.000
_cell.length_b   1.000
_cell.length_c   1.000
_cell.angle_alpha   90.00
_cell.angle_beta   90.00
_cell.angle_gamma   90.00
#
_symmetry.space_group_name_H-M   'P 1'
#
loop_
_entity.id
_entity.type
_entity.pdbx_description
1 polymer ?
#
loop_
_entity_poly.entity_id
_entity_poly.type
_entity_poly.pdbx_seq_one_letter_code
_entity_poly.pdbx_strand_id
1 'polypeptide(L)'
;MEKNRCHVFTPAHIVNKMLDEINYVDKLYGKTFLENSCGDGQILCEAVNRYILYCKKEGFTDEKIACGLEQDFYAVELDEVNFEKCKNNLNSLLDLHGLKLVNWNIFNSDFLSLKIHKKFDFIVGNPPYVSYVNINSENRKFIRENFESCKKGKFDYCYPFIELSLRYLKSGGKLAYLIPTNIFKNVFAKDLRKLLQDKVSKIFDFKKIKIFAKFMKNVATRSLNLT
;
A
#
# COMPACT_ATOMS: atom_id res chain seq x y z
N MET A 1 17.76 -12.59 12.77
CA MET A 1 17.58 -12.92 11.32
C MET A 1 16.20 -13.52 11.14
N GLU A 2 15.20 -12.77 10.75
CA GLU A 2 13.86 -13.32 10.44
C GLU A 2 13.81 -13.70 8.96
N LYS A 3 14.19 -14.95 8.67
CA LYS A 3 13.90 -15.59 7.39
C LYS A 3 12.43 -16.01 7.41
N ASN A 4 11.51 -15.22 6.86
CA ASN A 4 10.21 -15.63 6.30
C ASN A 4 9.23 -14.43 6.20
N ARG A 5 9.68 -13.33 5.59
CA ARG A 5 8.74 -12.34 5.07
C ARG A 5 8.38 -12.78 3.66
N CYS A 6 7.15 -13.22 3.45
CA CYS A 6 6.66 -13.54 2.12
C CYS A 6 6.54 -12.23 1.33
N HIS A 7 7.59 -11.86 0.59
CA HIS A 7 7.50 -10.81 -0.42
C HIS A 7 6.68 -11.36 -1.59
N VAL A 8 5.48 -10.86 -1.73
CA VAL A 8 4.58 -11.28 -2.80
C VAL A 8 4.34 -10.08 -3.70
N PHE A 9 4.92 -10.15 -4.90
CA PHE A 9 4.72 -9.11 -5.92
C PHE A 9 3.28 -9.10 -6.43
N THR A 10 2.72 -7.90 -6.54
CA THR A 10 1.35 -7.73 -7.03
C THR A 10 1.35 -7.74 -8.56
N PRO A 11 0.64 -8.68 -9.23
CA PRO A 11 0.60 -8.72 -10.70
C PRO A 11 0.00 -7.45 -11.31
N ALA A 12 0.51 -7.01 -12.46
CA ALA A 12 0.12 -5.75 -13.11
C ALA A 12 -1.39 -5.59 -13.31
N HIS A 13 -2.11 -6.67 -13.69
CA HIS A 13 -3.56 -6.61 -13.85
C HIS A 13 -4.32 -6.36 -12.55
N ILE A 14 -3.76 -6.78 -11.40
CA ILE A 14 -4.32 -6.50 -10.07
C ILE A 14 -4.00 -5.04 -9.67
N VAL A 15 -2.76 -4.60 -9.92
CA VAL A 15 -2.36 -3.20 -9.69
C VAL A 15 -3.29 -2.25 -10.45
N ASN A 16 -3.46 -2.48 -11.75
CA ASN A 16 -4.35 -1.67 -12.58
C ASN A 16 -5.77 -1.64 -12.02
N LYS A 17 -6.31 -2.81 -11.67
CA LYS A 17 -7.64 -2.90 -11.07
C LYS A 17 -7.73 -2.12 -9.76
N MET A 18 -6.74 -2.21 -8.87
CA MET A 18 -6.75 -1.48 -7.60
C MET A 18 -6.79 0.03 -7.83
N LEU A 19 -5.97 0.55 -8.75
CA LEU A 19 -5.92 1.97 -9.09
C LEU A 19 -7.22 2.47 -9.77
N ASP A 20 -7.78 1.66 -10.69
CA ASP A 20 -9.05 1.99 -11.37
C ASP A 20 -10.21 2.07 -10.39
N GLU A 21 -10.29 1.14 -9.44
CA GLU A 21 -11.39 1.06 -8.48
C GLU A 21 -11.42 2.23 -7.47
N ILE A 22 -10.28 2.84 -7.20
CA ILE A 22 -10.20 4.07 -6.41
C ILE A 22 -10.28 5.33 -7.28
N ASN A 23 -10.52 5.16 -8.59
CA ASN A 23 -10.57 6.25 -9.57
C ASN A 23 -9.28 7.08 -9.64
N TYR A 24 -8.11 6.38 -9.60
CA TYR A 24 -6.79 7.00 -9.78
C TYR A 24 -6.48 7.08 -11.28
N VAL A 25 -7.19 7.95 -12.01
CA VAL A 25 -7.16 8.02 -13.49
C VAL A 25 -7.03 9.45 -14.02
N ASP A 26 -7.55 10.45 -13.33
CA ASP A 26 -7.53 11.86 -13.76
C ASP A 26 -7.33 12.82 -12.58
N LYS A 27 -7.04 14.10 -12.89
CA LYS A 27 -6.81 15.16 -11.88
C LYS A 27 -5.82 14.76 -10.81
N LEU A 28 -4.73 14.12 -11.24
CA LEU A 28 -3.77 13.50 -10.33
C LEU A 28 -2.76 14.47 -9.72
N TYR A 29 -2.43 15.57 -10.42
CA TYR A 29 -1.48 16.57 -9.93
C TYR A 29 -1.95 17.21 -8.61
N GLY A 30 -1.06 17.23 -7.61
CA GLY A 30 -1.37 17.71 -6.26
C GLY A 30 -2.14 16.71 -5.40
N LYS A 31 -2.39 15.50 -5.89
CA LYS A 31 -3.03 14.41 -5.14
C LYS A 31 -1.96 13.53 -4.48
N THR A 32 -1.97 13.51 -3.17
CA THR A 32 -0.97 12.77 -2.40
C THR A 32 -1.27 11.27 -2.38
N PHE A 33 -0.24 10.48 -2.66
CA PHE A 33 -0.28 9.01 -2.75
C PHE A 33 0.68 8.39 -1.74
N LEU A 34 0.25 7.33 -1.06
CA LEU A 34 1.08 6.53 -0.17
C LEU A 34 0.99 5.04 -0.52
N GLU A 35 2.15 4.40 -0.68
CA GLU A 35 2.29 2.95 -0.62
C GLU A 35 3.13 2.56 0.62
N ASN A 36 2.52 1.91 1.59
CA ASN A 36 3.12 1.70 2.91
C ASN A 36 3.82 0.35 3.11
N SER A 37 4.01 -0.40 2.04
CA SER A 37 4.81 -1.63 1.95
C SER A 37 5.10 -1.89 0.48
N CYS A 38 5.96 -1.03 -0.10
CA CYS A 38 6.04 -0.94 -1.57
C CYS A 38 6.82 -2.08 -2.22
N GLY A 39 7.55 -2.90 -1.47
CA GLY A 39 8.39 -3.93 -2.05
C GLY A 39 9.37 -3.34 -3.07
N ASP A 40 9.43 -3.92 -4.26
CA ASP A 40 10.22 -3.39 -5.38
C ASP A 40 9.50 -2.27 -6.18
N GLY A 41 8.31 -1.82 -5.73
CA GLY A 41 7.60 -0.67 -6.28
C GLY A 41 6.60 -0.96 -7.39
N GLN A 42 6.05 -2.17 -7.51
CA GLN A 42 5.12 -2.53 -8.58
C GLN A 42 3.88 -1.61 -8.64
N ILE A 43 3.26 -1.35 -7.50
CA ILE A 43 2.08 -0.46 -7.42
C ILE A 43 2.52 0.99 -7.61
N LEU A 44 3.62 1.39 -6.96
CA LEU A 44 4.12 2.75 -6.99
C LEU A 44 4.54 3.18 -8.40
N CYS A 45 5.26 2.33 -9.13
CA CYS A 45 5.67 2.61 -10.51
C CYS A 45 4.45 2.81 -11.43
N GLU A 46 3.40 1.99 -11.31
CA GLU A 46 2.20 2.18 -12.11
C GLU A 46 1.47 3.47 -11.73
N ALA A 47 1.38 3.79 -10.43
CA ALA A 47 0.77 5.05 -9.97
C ALA A 47 1.54 6.27 -10.49
N VAL A 48 2.87 6.25 -10.41
CA VAL A 48 3.76 7.30 -10.95
C VAL A 48 3.62 7.39 -12.48
N ASN A 49 3.57 6.28 -13.20
CA ASN A 49 3.36 6.25 -14.64
C ASN A 49 2.05 6.94 -15.03
N ARG A 50 0.94 6.61 -14.38
CA ARG A 50 -0.36 7.27 -14.60
C ARG A 50 -0.31 8.76 -14.31
N TYR A 51 0.37 9.16 -13.25
CA TYR A 51 0.55 10.57 -12.89
C TYR A 51 1.31 11.34 -13.97
N ILE A 52 2.44 10.80 -14.45
CA ILE A 52 3.25 11.42 -15.51
C ILE A 52 2.44 11.55 -16.79
N LEU A 53 1.76 10.46 -17.23
CA LEU A 53 0.93 10.46 -18.43
C LEU A 53 -0.21 11.49 -18.34
N TYR A 54 -0.88 11.57 -17.19
CA TYR A 54 -1.88 12.60 -16.93
C TYR A 54 -1.29 14.01 -17.05
N CYS A 55 -0.18 14.28 -16.37
CA CYS A 55 0.43 15.61 -16.40
C CYS A 55 0.89 16.02 -17.81
N LYS A 56 1.48 15.09 -18.56
CA LYS A 56 1.88 15.35 -19.97
C LYS A 56 0.67 15.65 -20.85
N LYS A 57 -0.41 14.90 -20.68
CA LYS A 57 -1.68 15.14 -21.39
C LYS A 57 -2.28 16.51 -21.10
N GLU A 58 -2.14 17.00 -19.87
CA GLU A 58 -2.57 18.34 -19.44
C GLU A 58 -1.58 19.46 -19.86
N GLY A 59 -0.49 19.12 -20.53
CA GLY A 59 0.51 20.09 -21.01
C GLY A 59 1.44 20.65 -19.92
N PHE A 60 1.66 19.94 -18.82
CA PHE A 60 2.59 20.36 -17.78
C PHE A 60 4.03 20.22 -18.24
N THR A 61 4.90 21.17 -17.85
CA THR A 61 6.34 21.09 -18.13
C THR A 61 6.99 19.97 -17.30
N ASP A 62 8.15 19.50 -17.77
CA ASP A 62 8.91 18.45 -17.06
C ASP A 62 9.31 18.87 -15.65
N GLU A 63 9.66 20.16 -15.45
CA GLU A 63 9.98 20.70 -14.12
C GLU A 63 8.77 20.67 -13.18
N LYS A 64 7.58 20.99 -13.71
CA LYS A 64 6.34 20.93 -12.93
C LYS A 64 5.98 19.51 -12.56
N ILE A 65 6.17 18.57 -13.49
CA ILE A 65 5.95 17.13 -13.25
C ILE A 65 6.92 16.64 -12.16
N ALA A 66 8.21 16.95 -12.28
CA ALA A 66 9.23 16.57 -11.30
C ALA A 66 8.89 17.11 -9.90
N CYS A 67 8.55 18.38 -9.78
CA CYS A 67 8.11 18.99 -8.53
C CYS A 67 6.89 18.28 -7.92
N GLY A 68 5.91 17.93 -8.75
CA GLY A 68 4.74 17.19 -8.30
C GLY A 68 5.09 15.77 -7.81
N LEU A 69 5.98 15.06 -8.49
CA LEU A 69 6.44 13.73 -8.06
C LEU A 69 7.11 13.77 -6.69
N GLU A 70 7.96 14.77 -6.42
CA GLU A 70 8.60 14.96 -5.12
C GLU A 70 7.60 15.29 -4.00
N GLN A 71 6.52 15.99 -4.31
CA GLN A 71 5.56 16.45 -3.31
C GLN A 71 4.45 15.45 -3.04
N ASP A 72 4.01 14.72 -4.05
CA ASP A 72 2.77 13.95 -4.00
C ASP A 72 2.99 12.47 -3.66
N PHE A 73 4.18 11.89 -3.94
CA PHE A 73 4.43 10.47 -3.74
C PHE A 73 5.22 10.15 -2.49
N TYR A 74 4.71 9.20 -1.72
CA TYR A 74 5.32 8.68 -0.50
C TYR A 74 5.29 7.15 -0.52
N ALA A 75 6.38 6.53 -0.08
CA ALA A 75 6.42 5.09 0.09
C ALA A 75 7.23 4.66 1.31
N VAL A 76 6.95 3.46 1.82
CA VAL A 76 7.68 2.85 2.93
C VAL A 76 7.99 1.41 2.58
N GLU A 77 9.23 1.00 2.78
CA GLU A 77 9.68 -0.38 2.65
C GLU A 77 10.68 -0.69 3.76
N LEU A 78 10.50 -1.83 4.40
CA LEU A 78 11.34 -2.24 5.51
C LEU A 78 12.61 -2.98 5.05
N ASP A 79 12.50 -3.75 3.96
CA ASP A 79 13.63 -4.49 3.39
C ASP A 79 14.48 -3.58 2.53
N GLU A 80 15.75 -3.41 2.91
CA GLU A 80 16.70 -2.52 2.24
C GLU A 80 16.91 -2.87 0.76
N VAL A 81 16.95 -4.17 0.44
CA VAL A 81 17.15 -4.63 -0.95
C VAL A 81 15.96 -4.25 -1.82
N ASN A 82 14.73 -4.40 -1.32
CA ASN A 82 13.54 -4.00 -2.05
C ASN A 82 13.41 -2.48 -2.13
N PHE A 83 13.74 -1.76 -1.05
CA PHE A 83 13.80 -0.29 -1.05
C PHE A 83 14.71 0.25 -2.16
N GLU A 84 15.93 -0.28 -2.31
CA GLU A 84 16.83 0.15 -3.38
C GLU A 84 16.31 -0.28 -4.77
N LYS A 85 15.71 -1.45 -4.91
CA LYS A 85 15.06 -1.86 -6.16
C LYS A 85 13.91 -0.93 -6.54
N CYS A 86 13.08 -0.53 -5.57
CA CYS A 86 11.97 0.40 -5.81
C CYS A 86 12.48 1.73 -6.36
N LYS A 87 13.51 2.32 -5.75
CA LYS A 87 14.13 3.56 -6.22
C LYS A 87 14.67 3.43 -7.64
N ASN A 88 15.38 2.33 -7.91
CA ASN A 88 15.95 2.08 -9.24
C ASN A 88 14.85 1.91 -10.29
N ASN A 89 13.76 1.21 -9.99
CA ASN A 89 12.63 1.03 -10.90
C ASN A 89 11.93 2.37 -11.18
N LEU A 90 11.75 3.22 -10.17
CA LEU A 90 11.20 4.56 -10.36
C LEU A 90 12.11 5.46 -11.19
N ASN A 91 13.42 5.43 -10.95
CA ASN A 91 14.38 6.20 -11.74
C ASN A 91 14.40 5.75 -13.21
N SER A 92 14.36 4.43 -13.46
CA SER A 92 14.23 3.89 -14.82
C SER A 92 12.92 4.32 -15.50
N LEU A 93 11.84 4.46 -14.74
CA LEU A 93 10.58 4.98 -15.25
C LEU A 93 10.68 6.46 -15.63
N LEU A 94 11.40 7.28 -14.85
CA LEU A 94 11.67 8.68 -15.21
C LEU A 94 12.46 8.77 -16.52
N ASP A 95 13.51 7.94 -16.67
CA ASP A 95 14.32 7.88 -17.88
C ASP A 95 13.47 7.52 -19.11
N LEU A 96 12.56 6.55 -19.00
CA LEU A 96 11.60 6.19 -20.05
C LEU A 96 10.70 7.36 -20.48
N HIS A 97 10.40 8.25 -19.55
CA HIS A 97 9.59 9.45 -19.80
C HIS A 97 10.42 10.69 -20.16
N GLY A 98 11.77 10.60 -20.21
CA GLY A 98 12.67 11.71 -20.47
C GLY A 98 12.73 12.75 -19.35
N LEU A 99 12.34 12.38 -18.12
CA LEU A 99 12.35 13.24 -16.95
C LEU A 99 13.68 13.14 -16.20
N LYS A 100 14.08 14.24 -15.55
CA LYS A 100 15.24 14.24 -14.65
C LYS A 100 14.92 13.47 -13.38
N LEU A 101 15.98 12.97 -12.70
CA LEU A 101 15.86 12.36 -11.38
C LEU A 101 15.23 13.34 -10.37
N VAL A 102 14.42 12.79 -9.48
CA VAL A 102 13.72 13.52 -8.42
C VAL A 102 14.10 12.97 -7.04
N ASN A 103 13.88 13.75 -6.00
CA ASN A 103 14.07 13.32 -4.62
C ASN A 103 12.81 12.60 -4.13
N TRP A 104 12.83 11.28 -4.16
CA TRP A 104 11.69 10.47 -3.74
C TRP A 104 11.48 10.48 -2.22
N ASN A 105 10.25 10.67 -1.74
CA ASN A 105 9.90 10.45 -0.33
C ASN A 105 9.63 8.95 -0.07
N ILE A 106 10.67 8.13 -0.22
CA ILE A 106 10.63 6.71 0.08
C ILE A 106 11.48 6.48 1.33
N PHE A 107 10.90 5.79 2.32
CA PHE A 107 11.52 5.56 3.62
C PHE A 107 11.86 4.09 3.81
N ASN A 108 13.14 3.78 4.05
CA ASN A 108 13.55 2.45 4.51
C ASN A 108 13.28 2.34 6.01
N SER A 109 12.06 1.93 6.38
CA SER A 109 11.60 1.94 7.77
C SER A 109 10.42 0.99 7.98
N ASP A 110 10.10 0.71 9.25
CA ASP A 110 8.85 0.05 9.61
C ASP A 110 7.70 1.08 9.61
N PHE A 111 6.72 0.86 8.73
CA PHE A 111 5.55 1.73 8.62
C PHE A 111 4.78 1.89 9.94
N LEU A 112 4.70 0.84 10.76
CA LEU A 112 3.92 0.88 12.01
C LEU A 112 4.55 1.79 13.07
N SER A 113 5.85 2.06 13.00
CA SER A 113 6.58 2.94 13.92
C SER A 113 6.94 4.29 13.31
N LEU A 114 6.90 4.40 11.98
CA LEU A 114 7.25 5.64 11.27
C LEU A 114 6.18 6.71 11.47
N LYS A 115 6.60 7.93 11.82
CA LYS A 115 5.71 9.08 11.90
C LYS A 115 5.76 9.88 10.60
N ILE A 116 4.66 9.91 9.87
CA ILE A 116 4.51 10.71 8.66
C ILE A 116 3.57 11.89 8.98
N HIS A 117 4.09 13.11 8.89
CA HIS A 117 3.31 14.33 9.18
C HIS A 117 2.52 14.81 7.95
N LYS A 118 1.84 13.87 7.28
CA LYS A 118 1.03 14.16 6.08
C LYS A 118 -0.19 13.24 6.03
N LYS A 119 -1.25 13.72 5.40
CA LYS A 119 -2.43 12.94 5.02
C LYS A 119 -2.46 12.73 3.53
N PHE A 120 -3.11 11.66 3.10
CA PHE A 120 -3.09 11.21 1.71
C PHE A 120 -4.48 11.19 1.09
N ASP A 121 -4.55 11.56 -0.19
CA ASP A 121 -5.75 11.42 -1.01
C ASP A 121 -5.95 9.94 -1.39
N PHE A 122 -4.83 9.23 -1.64
CA PHE A 122 -4.83 7.82 -2.02
C PHE A 122 -3.82 7.04 -1.20
N ILE A 123 -4.25 5.90 -0.68
CA ILE A 123 -3.38 4.90 -0.06
C ILE A 123 -3.63 3.57 -0.77
N VAL A 124 -2.58 2.97 -1.34
CA VAL A 124 -2.70 1.69 -2.04
C VAL A 124 -1.60 0.77 -1.54
N GLY A 125 -1.88 -0.51 -1.38
CA GLY A 125 -0.84 -1.42 -0.93
C GLY A 125 -1.27 -2.88 -0.87
N ASN A 126 -0.24 -3.72 -0.70
CA ASN A 126 -0.34 -5.14 -0.40
C ASN A 126 0.40 -5.37 0.92
N PRO A 127 -0.23 -5.12 2.09
CA PRO A 127 0.43 -5.20 3.38
C PRO A 127 0.93 -6.61 3.67
N PRO A 128 1.98 -6.79 4.50
CA PRO A 128 2.55 -8.09 4.80
C PRO A 128 1.55 -9.01 5.51
N TYR A 129 1.46 -10.29 5.04
CA TYR A 129 0.59 -11.31 5.62
C TYR A 129 1.37 -12.19 6.61
N VAL A 130 1.53 -11.72 7.83
CA VAL A 130 2.21 -12.47 8.89
C VAL A 130 1.18 -12.83 9.96
N SER A 131 1.01 -14.14 10.20
CA SER A 131 0.12 -14.62 11.25
C SER A 131 0.66 -14.31 12.64
N TYR A 132 -0.23 -14.17 13.63
CA TYR A 132 0.12 -13.85 15.01
C TYR A 132 1.29 -14.67 15.58
N VAL A 133 1.34 -15.97 15.31
CA VAL A 133 2.37 -16.87 15.86
C VAL A 133 3.77 -16.57 15.34
N ASN A 134 3.86 -15.95 14.16
CA ASN A 134 5.12 -15.59 13.51
C ASN A 134 5.57 -14.15 13.81
N ILE A 135 4.79 -13.38 14.57
CA ILE A 135 5.18 -12.05 15.05
C ILE A 135 5.95 -12.25 16.38
N ASN A 136 7.12 -11.64 16.53
CA ASN A 136 7.86 -11.72 17.78
C ASN A 136 7.13 -11.05 18.96
N SER A 137 7.52 -11.37 20.18
CA SER A 137 6.85 -10.89 21.41
C SER A 137 6.88 -9.38 21.58
N GLU A 138 7.98 -8.75 21.20
CA GLU A 138 8.17 -7.29 21.29
C GLU A 138 7.23 -6.55 20.33
N ASN A 139 7.20 -6.95 19.06
CA ASN A 139 6.29 -6.39 18.06
C ASN A 139 4.82 -6.65 18.43
N ARG A 140 4.49 -7.84 18.99
CA ARG A 140 3.14 -8.09 19.49
C ARG A 140 2.74 -7.13 20.59
N LYS A 141 3.63 -6.84 21.53
CA LYS A 141 3.40 -5.89 22.62
C LYS A 141 3.19 -4.49 22.06
N PHE A 142 4.12 -4.00 21.22
CA PHE A 142 4.00 -2.70 20.56
C PHE A 142 2.68 -2.54 19.81
N ILE A 143 2.31 -3.54 18.98
CA ILE A 143 1.07 -3.50 18.21
C ILE A 143 -0.17 -3.44 19.12
N ARG A 144 -0.21 -4.23 20.21
CA ARG A 144 -1.32 -4.20 21.16
C ARG A 144 -1.50 -2.86 21.87
N GLU A 145 -0.39 -2.21 22.19
CA GLU A 145 -0.41 -0.93 22.89
C GLU A 145 -0.86 0.22 21.98
N ASN A 146 -0.60 0.13 20.67
CA ASN A 146 -0.79 1.24 19.73
C ASN A 146 -1.99 1.13 18.79
N PHE A 147 -2.59 -0.07 18.65
CA PHE A 147 -3.66 -0.32 17.67
C PHE A 147 -4.89 -0.98 18.31
N GLU A 148 -6.05 -0.31 18.16
CA GLU A 148 -7.32 -0.78 18.72
C GLU A 148 -7.77 -2.12 18.12
N SER A 149 -7.58 -2.30 16.81
CA SER A 149 -7.91 -3.53 16.10
C SER A 149 -7.13 -4.76 16.57
N CYS A 150 -6.07 -4.57 17.37
CA CYS A 150 -5.13 -5.60 17.80
C CYS A 150 -5.11 -5.81 19.34
N LYS A 151 -5.89 -5.07 20.11
CA LYS A 151 -5.85 -5.12 21.58
C LYS A 151 -6.23 -6.49 22.16
N LYS A 152 -7.11 -7.21 21.49
CA LYS A 152 -7.65 -8.50 21.98
C LYS A 152 -7.40 -9.64 21.01
N GLY A 153 -7.20 -10.83 21.53
CA GLY A 153 -7.09 -12.05 20.72
C GLY A 153 -5.82 -12.15 19.89
N LYS A 154 -5.88 -12.93 18.83
CA LYS A 154 -4.81 -13.11 17.84
C LYS A 154 -5.12 -12.21 16.63
N PHE A 155 -4.15 -11.48 16.12
CA PHE A 155 -4.29 -10.61 14.96
C PHE A 155 -3.31 -11.01 13.86
N ASP A 156 -3.65 -10.70 12.62
CA ASP A 156 -2.72 -10.75 11.50
C ASP A 156 -2.00 -9.40 11.39
N TYR A 157 -0.76 -9.42 10.90
CA TYR A 157 0.08 -8.21 10.81
C TYR A 157 -0.51 -7.14 9.90
N CYS A 158 -1.38 -7.50 8.95
CA CYS A 158 -2.09 -6.53 8.11
C CYS A 158 -3.14 -5.69 8.86
N TYR A 159 -3.61 -6.08 10.05
CA TYR A 159 -4.63 -5.32 10.80
C TYR A 159 -4.13 -3.93 11.21
N PRO A 160 -2.97 -3.80 11.89
CA PRO A 160 -2.44 -2.48 12.22
C PRO A 160 -2.08 -1.65 10.99
N PHE A 161 -1.69 -2.26 9.86
CA PHE A 161 -1.48 -1.54 8.60
C PHE A 161 -2.77 -0.87 8.11
N ILE A 162 -3.89 -1.59 8.12
CA ILE A 162 -5.20 -1.05 7.74
C ILE A 162 -5.59 0.09 8.69
N GLU A 163 -5.50 -0.12 10.00
CA GLU A 163 -5.87 0.89 10.98
C GLU A 163 -5.02 2.16 10.86
N LEU A 164 -3.69 2.02 10.72
CA LEU A 164 -2.79 3.16 10.57
C LEU A 164 -3.04 3.91 9.26
N SER A 165 -3.32 3.19 8.18
CA SER A 165 -3.67 3.81 6.90
C SER A 165 -4.94 4.65 6.97
N LEU A 166 -5.96 4.19 7.68
CA LEU A 166 -7.15 5.01 7.93
C LEU A 166 -6.82 6.30 8.71
N ARG A 167 -5.86 6.22 9.64
CA ARG A 167 -5.39 7.42 10.37
C ARG A 167 -4.65 8.41 9.46
N TYR A 168 -4.00 7.93 8.39
CA TYR A 168 -3.29 8.77 7.41
C TYR A 168 -4.16 9.21 6.22
N LEU A 169 -5.36 8.68 6.06
CA LEU A 169 -6.25 9.08 4.98
C LEU A 169 -6.84 10.46 5.23
N LYS A 170 -6.95 11.29 4.18
CA LYS A 170 -7.71 12.55 4.20
C LYS A 170 -9.22 12.27 4.28
N SER A 171 -10.01 13.24 4.69
CA SER A 171 -11.45 13.19 4.48
C SER A 171 -11.76 13.07 2.99
N GLY A 172 -12.57 12.09 2.59
CA GLY A 172 -12.84 11.77 1.19
C GLY A 172 -11.68 11.10 0.45
N GLY A 173 -10.57 10.80 1.13
CA GLY A 173 -9.46 10.01 0.57
C GLY A 173 -9.87 8.55 0.37
N LYS A 174 -9.14 7.83 -0.48
CA LYS A 174 -9.45 6.45 -0.87
C LYS A 174 -8.32 5.49 -0.54
N LEU A 175 -8.67 4.32 -0.02
CA LEU A 175 -7.74 3.25 0.28
C LEU A 175 -8.10 1.98 -0.50
N ALA A 176 -7.12 1.40 -1.19
CA ALA A 176 -7.25 0.10 -1.82
C ALA A 176 -6.18 -0.86 -1.32
N TYR A 177 -6.60 -1.96 -0.70
CA TYR A 177 -5.71 -2.98 -0.18
C TYR A 177 -6.00 -4.36 -0.72
N LEU A 178 -4.94 -5.06 -1.08
CA LEU A 178 -4.99 -6.50 -1.29
C LEU A 178 -4.82 -7.18 0.08
N ILE A 179 -5.82 -7.96 0.52
CA ILE A 179 -5.84 -8.53 1.86
C ILE A 179 -6.29 -10.00 1.87
N PRO A 180 -5.89 -10.80 2.87
CA PRO A 180 -6.36 -12.16 3.03
C PRO A 180 -7.86 -12.22 3.33
N THR A 181 -8.56 -13.22 2.78
CA THR A 181 -10.02 -13.41 2.99
C THR A 181 -10.40 -13.75 4.42
N ASN A 182 -9.46 -14.24 5.25
CA ASN A 182 -9.70 -14.61 6.64
C ASN A 182 -10.17 -13.41 7.49
N ILE A 183 -9.83 -12.17 7.14
CA ILE A 183 -10.31 -10.95 7.83
C ILE A 183 -11.84 -10.94 7.98
N PHE A 184 -12.58 -11.45 6.99
CA PHE A 184 -14.04 -11.45 7.00
C PHE A 184 -14.66 -12.55 7.87
N LYS A 185 -13.91 -13.61 8.15
CA LYS A 185 -14.39 -14.81 8.87
C LYS A 185 -13.77 -15.00 10.25
N ASN A 186 -12.56 -14.46 10.46
CA ASN A 186 -11.82 -14.64 11.70
C ASN A 186 -12.51 -13.90 12.84
N VAL A 187 -12.80 -14.62 13.93
CA VAL A 187 -13.40 -14.05 15.16
C VAL A 187 -12.53 -12.95 15.76
N PHE A 188 -11.22 -13.06 15.63
CA PHE A 188 -10.26 -12.08 16.14
C PHE A 188 -10.19 -10.78 15.30
N ALA A 189 -10.77 -10.76 14.11
CA ALA A 189 -10.87 -9.56 13.29
C ALA A 189 -12.14 -8.72 13.62
N LYS A 190 -12.85 -9.03 14.71
CA LYS A 190 -14.09 -8.33 15.07
C LYS A 190 -13.88 -6.82 15.24
N ASP A 191 -12.85 -6.44 15.98
CA ASP A 191 -12.57 -5.02 16.26
C ASP A 191 -12.09 -4.28 14.98
N LEU A 192 -11.31 -4.94 14.12
CA LEU A 192 -10.98 -4.40 12.81
C LEU A 192 -12.23 -4.22 11.93
N ARG A 193 -13.14 -5.22 11.87
CA ARG A 193 -14.38 -5.10 11.08
C ARG A 193 -15.28 -3.98 11.62
N LYS A 194 -15.33 -3.77 12.94
CA LYS A 194 -16.04 -2.64 13.55
C LYS A 194 -15.44 -1.30 13.12
N LEU A 195 -14.11 -1.20 13.06
CA LEU A 195 -13.40 -0.01 12.58
C LEU A 195 -13.70 0.28 11.10
N LEU A 196 -13.90 -0.78 10.30
CA LEU A 196 -14.18 -0.72 8.87
C LEU A 196 -15.67 -0.56 8.53
N GLN A 197 -16.56 -0.75 9.51
CA GLN A 197 -17.97 -0.56 9.31
C GLN A 197 -18.24 0.85 8.77
N ASP A 198 -19.12 0.97 7.80
CA ASP A 198 -19.48 2.22 7.12
C ASP A 198 -18.34 2.91 6.30
N LYS A 199 -17.17 2.28 6.23
CA LYS A 199 -16.04 2.79 5.44
C LYS A 199 -15.74 1.96 4.19
N VAL A 200 -16.20 0.71 4.16
CA VAL A 200 -15.96 -0.19 3.03
C VAL A 200 -16.98 0.08 1.94
N SER A 201 -16.54 0.61 0.81
CA SER A 201 -17.41 0.86 -0.34
C SER A 201 -17.52 -0.35 -1.28
N LYS A 202 -16.45 -1.15 -1.40
CA LYS A 202 -16.41 -2.25 -2.36
C LYS A 202 -15.44 -3.37 -1.94
N ILE A 203 -15.80 -4.60 -2.25
CA ILE A 203 -14.98 -5.79 -2.00
C ILE A 203 -14.92 -6.62 -3.28
N PHE A 204 -13.70 -6.92 -3.77
CA PHE A 204 -13.47 -7.84 -4.87
C PHE A 204 -12.91 -9.15 -4.35
N ASP A 205 -13.51 -10.26 -4.75
CA ASP A 205 -13.07 -11.61 -4.39
C ASP A 205 -12.35 -12.29 -5.56
N PHE A 206 -11.07 -12.51 -5.41
CA PHE A 206 -10.22 -13.15 -6.43
C PHE A 206 -10.17 -14.67 -6.32
N LYS A 207 -11.19 -15.34 -5.75
CA LYS A 207 -11.23 -16.80 -5.49
C LYS A 207 -10.80 -17.69 -6.65
N LYS A 208 -11.07 -17.28 -7.89
CA LYS A 208 -10.76 -18.05 -9.11
C LYS A 208 -9.46 -17.66 -9.78
N ILE A 209 -8.78 -16.62 -9.31
CA ILE A 209 -7.54 -16.11 -9.89
C ILE A 209 -6.42 -16.49 -8.93
N LYS A 210 -5.49 -17.35 -9.39
CA LYS A 210 -4.24 -17.59 -8.69
C LYS A 210 -3.40 -16.31 -8.80
N ILE A 211 -3.60 -15.37 -7.87
CA ILE A 211 -2.89 -14.08 -7.84
C ILE A 211 -1.38 -14.34 -7.66
N PHE A 212 -1.04 -15.42 -6.95
CA PHE A 212 0.33 -15.77 -6.60
C PHE A 212 0.63 -17.22 -7.05
N ALA A 213 1.12 -17.38 -8.26
CA ALA A 213 1.27 -18.70 -8.90
C ALA A 213 2.33 -19.63 -8.25
N LYS A 214 3.17 -19.17 -7.33
CA LYS A 214 4.32 -19.93 -6.85
C LYS A 214 4.50 -20.11 -5.33
N PHE A 215 3.86 -19.33 -4.46
CA PHE A 215 4.24 -19.32 -3.03
C PHE A 215 3.14 -19.52 -1.98
N MET A 216 1.87 -19.55 -2.34
CA MET A 216 0.82 -19.75 -1.33
C MET A 216 -0.23 -20.77 -1.80
N LYS A 217 -0.12 -21.99 -1.34
CA LYS A 217 -1.08 -23.06 -1.66
C LYS A 217 -2.51 -22.83 -1.17
N ASN A 218 -2.81 -21.84 -0.29
CA ASN A 218 -4.12 -21.72 0.35
C ASN A 218 -4.53 -20.30 0.79
N VAL A 219 -4.08 -19.22 0.16
CA VAL A 219 -4.58 -17.87 0.51
C VAL A 219 -5.48 -17.35 -0.60
N ALA A 220 -6.78 -17.35 -0.33
CA ALA A 220 -7.73 -16.58 -1.12
C ALA A 220 -7.60 -15.10 -0.70
N THR A 221 -7.39 -14.20 -1.66
CA THR A 221 -7.21 -12.77 -1.43
C THR A 221 -8.41 -11.98 -1.93
N ARG A 222 -8.70 -10.87 -1.26
CA ARG A 222 -9.70 -9.88 -1.65
C ARG A 222 -9.05 -8.51 -1.67
N SER A 223 -9.47 -7.63 -2.57
CA SER A 223 -9.17 -6.22 -2.43
C SER A 223 -10.27 -5.52 -1.64
N LEU A 224 -9.87 -4.57 -0.80
CA LEU A 224 -10.75 -3.75 0.00
C LEU A 224 -10.56 -2.30 -0.43
N ASN A 225 -11.63 -1.66 -0.89
CA ASN A 225 -11.64 -0.23 -1.18
C ASN A 225 -12.39 0.46 -0.05
N LEU A 226 -11.78 1.48 0.52
CA LEU A 226 -12.31 2.30 1.58
C LEU A 226 -12.43 3.74 1.09
N THR A 227 -13.53 4.36 1.36
CA THR A 227 -13.81 5.77 1.07
C THR A 227 -14.06 6.55 2.35
#